data_96b88526f9f3d6ec8628f4dbf8658a23
#
_entry.id   96b88526f9f3d6ec8628f4dbf8658a23
#
_cell.length_a   1.000
_cell.length_b   1.000
_cell.length_c   1.000
_cell.angle_alpha   90.00
_cell.angle_beta   90.00
_cell.angle_gamma   90.00
#
_symmetry.space_group_name_H-M   'P 1'
#
loop_
_entity.id
_entity.type
_entity.pdbx_description
1 polymer ?
#
loop_
_entity_poly.entity_id
_entity_poly.type
_entity_poly.pdbx_seq_one_letter_code
_entity_poly.pdbx_strand_id
1 'polypeptide(L)'
;MSKFAILVPVSTFDSHARKTLEALKNQTLKDWTCWLVDESSSKTVAKQLTDAVGDDRIVVAPEGLTTLAKMMNWAIKDSGAEYAAPIPVGVVLNSDALEKFAAHLEANPKCACVYSSYREVDTSGKATDVKVYQHEGAPHERFEFGFVKVYRLSALQSVGGFREDLVHAAEYDIELKLADEMTLEAVDEVLYEAHADPSAEEAGETKSGALHSPGKGKLGGFSYVFYPADLEKEITTVFEEMLRRRNAWIDHPTVPVKYPEKPYPVLATVVIPVLNRAAFIGNALDRVLEGTYKEFEIVVVDNGSNDGTQDVVMEYVRKDPRVRLLCQTGPSISFALNCGIRAARGKYICQLDSDDEYKPDTLEKMVGHMESHPNCGLAISYYELMDADRGELPEIPPVTHGGYSRNQILRRDGAGALRVFPKAVLEEMGLYDEENFGNFGEDYDMVLKTGEKYDVDRVHAVLYRYRRHADNTDVTRDPIMKIQNKNNARLNALARRKAINEKIGKK
;
A
#
# COMPACT_ATOMS: atom_id res chain seq x y z
N MET A 1 28.79 19.88 -22.18
CA MET A 1 27.52 19.70 -21.43
C MET A 1 27.75 18.54 -20.49
N SER A 2 27.42 18.69 -19.23
CA SER A 2 27.63 17.60 -18.25
C SER A 2 26.57 16.51 -18.39
N LYS A 3 26.93 15.28 -18.08
CA LYS A 3 26.00 14.14 -18.13
C LYS A 3 24.90 14.24 -17.08
N PHE A 4 25.26 14.71 -15.86
CA PHE A 4 24.32 14.89 -14.75
C PHE A 4 24.12 16.36 -14.39
N ALA A 5 22.87 16.76 -14.23
CA ALA A 5 22.42 17.94 -13.52
C ALA A 5 22.03 17.53 -12.09
N ILE A 6 22.82 17.88 -11.10
CA ILE A 6 22.55 17.60 -9.69
C ILE A 6 22.00 18.88 -9.06
N LEU A 7 20.85 18.80 -8.39
CA LEU A 7 20.16 19.93 -7.79
C LEU A 7 20.13 19.72 -6.27
N VAL A 8 20.79 20.62 -5.53
CA VAL A 8 20.87 20.52 -4.06
C VAL A 8 20.26 21.75 -3.44
N PRO A 9 19.04 21.65 -2.84
CA PRO A 9 18.46 22.72 -2.07
C PRO A 9 19.26 22.92 -0.76
N VAL A 10 19.64 24.16 -0.45
CA VAL A 10 20.44 24.50 0.72
C VAL A 10 19.82 25.66 1.49
N SER A 11 19.58 25.47 2.78
CA SER A 11 19.02 26.50 3.67
C SER A 11 20.03 26.97 4.72
N THR A 12 21.00 26.11 5.08
CA THR A 12 21.99 26.34 6.15
C THR A 12 23.40 26.03 5.69
N PHE A 13 24.38 26.73 6.27
CA PHE A 13 25.80 26.46 6.10
C PHE A 13 26.27 25.56 7.24
N ASP A 14 26.09 24.25 7.11
CA ASP A 14 26.37 23.27 8.15
C ASP A 14 27.22 22.08 7.68
N SER A 15 27.45 21.15 8.58
CA SER A 15 28.28 19.96 8.31
C SER A 15 27.57 18.96 7.38
N HIS A 16 26.24 18.89 7.36
CA HIS A 16 25.47 18.00 6.51
C HIS A 16 25.55 18.44 5.05
N ALA A 17 25.32 19.74 4.79
CA ALA A 17 25.50 20.32 3.47
C ALA A 17 26.92 20.09 2.93
N ARG A 18 27.95 20.29 3.76
CA ARG A 18 29.34 20.05 3.39
C ARG A 18 29.59 18.58 3.04
N LYS A 19 29.13 17.62 3.86
CA LYS A 19 29.29 16.18 3.61
C LYS A 19 28.65 15.77 2.27
N THR A 20 27.46 16.25 1.98
CA THR A 20 26.77 16.00 0.70
C THR A 20 27.62 16.48 -0.48
N LEU A 21 28.16 17.69 -0.42
CA LEU A 21 28.97 18.27 -1.50
C LEU A 21 30.34 17.61 -1.64
N GLU A 22 31.00 17.25 -0.53
CA GLU A 22 32.26 16.49 -0.58
C GLU A 22 32.05 15.08 -1.17
N ALA A 23 30.92 14.43 -0.89
CA ALA A 23 30.60 13.14 -1.50
C ALA A 23 30.43 13.27 -3.04
N LEU A 24 29.85 14.36 -3.52
CA LEU A 24 29.78 14.66 -4.94
C LEU A 24 31.15 14.90 -5.55
N LYS A 25 31.99 15.70 -4.91
CA LYS A 25 33.38 15.97 -5.36
C LYS A 25 34.18 14.68 -5.53
N ASN A 26 33.95 13.69 -4.66
CA ASN A 26 34.64 12.41 -4.64
C ASN A 26 34.09 11.36 -5.61
N GLN A 27 33.06 11.66 -6.40
CA GLN A 27 32.51 10.71 -7.37
C GLN A 27 33.56 10.28 -8.41
N THR A 28 33.57 8.99 -8.77
CA THR A 28 34.43 8.43 -9.84
C THR A 28 34.07 9.02 -11.19
N LEU A 29 32.78 9.08 -11.52
CA LEU A 29 32.30 9.80 -12.69
C LEU A 29 32.51 11.31 -12.49
N LYS A 30 33.17 11.98 -13.45
CA LYS A 30 33.49 13.41 -13.34
C LYS A 30 32.59 14.32 -14.17
N ASP A 31 31.74 13.75 -14.99
CA ASP A 31 30.87 14.47 -15.93
C ASP A 31 29.51 14.84 -15.29
N TRP A 32 29.56 15.74 -14.30
CA TRP A 32 28.40 16.29 -13.62
C TRP A 32 28.59 17.77 -13.30
N THR A 33 27.47 18.47 -13.13
CA THR A 33 27.42 19.81 -12.54
C THR A 33 26.37 19.84 -11.45
N CYS A 34 26.73 20.41 -10.30
CA CYS A 34 25.84 20.58 -9.16
C CYS A 34 25.41 22.03 -9.03
N TRP A 35 24.12 22.28 -9.06
CA TRP A 35 23.49 23.58 -8.83
C TRP A 35 22.96 23.64 -7.40
N LEU A 36 23.51 24.57 -6.60
CA LEU A 36 23.03 24.84 -5.26
C LEU A 36 21.85 25.81 -5.33
N VAL A 37 20.68 25.33 -4.96
CA VAL A 37 19.46 26.14 -4.87
C VAL A 37 19.37 26.76 -3.49
N ASP A 38 19.58 28.07 -3.41
CA ASP A 38 19.62 28.79 -2.13
C ASP A 38 18.19 29.05 -1.61
N GLU A 39 17.79 28.29 -0.62
CA GLU A 39 16.50 28.43 0.07
C GLU A 39 16.62 29.31 1.34
N SER A 40 17.83 29.75 1.70
CA SER A 40 18.04 30.60 2.87
C SER A 40 17.39 31.97 2.71
N SER A 41 17.01 32.59 3.81
CA SER A 41 16.47 33.95 3.82
C SER A 41 17.49 35.00 3.38
N SER A 42 18.77 34.75 3.61
CA SER A 42 19.87 35.66 3.24
C SER A 42 20.29 35.57 1.78
N LYS A 43 19.95 34.47 1.08
CA LYS A 43 20.41 34.15 -0.28
C LYS A 43 21.94 34.15 -0.46
N THR A 44 22.67 33.78 0.60
CA THR A 44 24.13 33.77 0.62
C THR A 44 24.73 32.40 0.92
N VAL A 45 23.92 31.44 1.37
CA VAL A 45 24.39 30.12 1.82
C VAL A 45 24.97 29.32 0.68
N ALA A 46 24.33 29.30 -0.49
CA ALA A 46 24.85 28.60 -1.66
C ALA A 46 26.23 29.13 -2.08
N LYS A 47 26.41 30.46 -2.08
CA LYS A 47 27.72 31.09 -2.38
C LYS A 47 28.78 30.70 -1.36
N GLN A 48 28.46 30.75 -0.07
CA GLN A 48 29.39 30.36 1.01
C GLN A 48 29.81 28.91 0.89
N LEU A 49 28.88 27.98 0.55
CA LEU A 49 29.16 26.57 0.34
C LEU A 49 30.06 26.36 -0.89
N THR A 50 29.76 27.02 -2.02
CA THR A 50 30.58 26.96 -3.23
C THR A 50 32.03 27.38 -2.95
N ASP A 51 32.20 28.52 -2.27
CA ASP A 51 33.53 29.06 -1.92
C ASP A 51 34.28 28.11 -0.96
N ALA A 52 33.56 27.48 -0.02
CA ALA A 52 34.15 26.58 0.98
C ALA A 52 34.57 25.21 0.41
N VAL A 53 33.81 24.66 -0.56
CA VAL A 53 34.10 23.35 -1.18
C VAL A 53 35.18 23.47 -2.26
N GLY A 54 35.20 24.60 -3.00
CA GLY A 54 36.25 24.92 -3.96
C GLY A 54 36.31 23.92 -5.14
N ASP A 55 35.19 23.58 -5.74
CA ASP A 55 35.08 22.74 -6.93
C ASP A 55 34.26 23.47 -8.00
N ASP A 56 34.86 23.72 -9.17
CA ASP A 56 34.26 24.53 -10.25
C ASP A 56 32.96 23.90 -10.83
N ARG A 57 32.71 22.62 -10.55
CA ARG A 57 31.48 21.92 -10.94
C ARG A 57 30.31 22.22 -10.01
N ILE A 58 30.54 22.85 -8.87
CA ILE A 58 29.53 23.23 -7.89
C ILE A 58 29.29 24.71 -8.03
N VAL A 59 28.11 25.06 -8.52
CA VAL A 59 27.74 26.44 -8.85
C VAL A 59 26.43 26.85 -8.19
N VAL A 60 26.22 28.15 -8.03
CA VAL A 60 24.94 28.68 -7.53
C VAL A 60 23.90 28.59 -8.62
N ALA A 61 22.75 28.02 -8.31
CA ALA A 61 21.62 27.93 -9.24
C ALA A 61 20.99 29.31 -9.53
N PRO A 62 20.29 29.49 -10.65
CA PRO A 62 19.49 30.68 -10.89
C PRO A 62 18.45 30.92 -9.79
N GLU A 63 18.09 32.19 -9.59
CA GLU A 63 17.03 32.56 -8.66
C GLU A 63 15.66 32.06 -9.14
N GLY A 64 14.72 31.87 -8.20
CA GLY A 64 13.34 31.50 -8.50
C GLY A 64 13.04 30.02 -8.52
N LEU A 65 14.04 29.15 -8.33
CA LEU A 65 13.87 27.69 -8.25
C LEU A 65 13.43 27.29 -6.82
N THR A 66 12.22 27.69 -6.43
CA THR A 66 11.72 27.59 -5.05
C THR A 66 10.95 26.31 -4.74
N THR A 67 10.75 25.43 -5.71
CA THR A 67 10.08 24.14 -5.57
C THR A 67 10.77 23.08 -6.39
N LEU A 68 10.60 21.80 -6.02
CA LEU A 68 11.11 20.68 -6.80
C LEU A 68 10.68 20.77 -8.27
N ALA A 69 9.40 21.08 -8.52
CA ALA A 69 8.86 21.21 -9.87
C ALA A 69 9.63 22.26 -10.70
N LYS A 70 9.88 23.44 -10.12
CA LYS A 70 10.64 24.50 -10.81
C LYS A 70 12.09 24.09 -11.03
N MET A 71 12.75 23.47 -10.06
CA MET A 71 14.12 22.97 -10.20
C MET A 71 14.23 21.97 -11.34
N MET A 72 13.35 20.99 -11.37
CA MET A 72 13.37 19.93 -12.39
C MET A 72 12.97 20.45 -13.76
N ASN A 73 12.00 21.36 -13.87
CA ASN A 73 11.62 21.99 -15.12
C ASN A 73 12.74 22.88 -15.68
N TRP A 74 13.47 23.57 -14.82
CA TRP A 74 14.68 24.29 -15.22
C TRP A 74 15.75 23.31 -15.73
N ALA A 75 15.99 22.20 -15.04
CA ALA A 75 16.95 21.19 -15.48
C ALA A 75 16.62 20.64 -16.88
N ILE A 76 15.33 20.39 -17.17
CA ILE A 76 14.86 19.95 -18.49
C ILE A 76 15.23 20.97 -19.58
N LYS A 77 15.09 22.28 -19.31
CA LYS A 77 15.22 23.33 -20.32
C LYS A 77 16.65 23.83 -20.49
N ASP A 78 17.34 24.03 -19.39
CA ASP A 78 18.52 24.91 -19.35
C ASP A 78 19.80 24.21 -18.87
N SER A 79 19.75 23.01 -18.28
CA SER A 79 20.96 22.33 -17.80
C SER A 79 21.82 21.75 -18.92
N GLY A 80 21.21 21.36 -20.04
CA GLY A 80 21.87 20.66 -21.12
C GLY A 80 22.39 19.27 -20.77
N ALA A 81 21.98 18.70 -19.62
CA ALA A 81 22.38 17.38 -19.17
C ALA A 81 21.50 16.27 -19.78
N GLU A 82 21.94 15.02 -19.62
CA GLU A 82 21.13 13.86 -20.01
C GLU A 82 20.22 13.41 -18.84
N TYR A 83 20.73 13.53 -17.63
CA TYR A 83 20.07 13.08 -16.38
C TYR A 83 20.01 14.21 -15.37
N ALA A 84 18.99 14.18 -14.52
CA ALA A 84 18.88 15.09 -13.38
C ALA A 84 18.58 14.32 -12.09
N ALA A 85 19.19 14.79 -10.99
CA ALA A 85 18.99 14.23 -9.66
C ALA A 85 18.80 15.34 -8.62
N PRO A 86 17.61 15.52 -8.04
CA PRO A 86 17.45 16.29 -6.83
C PRO A 86 18.03 15.49 -5.65
N ILE A 87 19.00 16.07 -4.96
CA ILE A 87 19.68 15.42 -3.82
C ILE A 87 19.51 16.31 -2.59
N PRO A 88 18.78 15.87 -1.55
CA PRO A 88 18.64 16.64 -0.33
C PRO A 88 19.95 16.69 0.47
N VAL A 89 20.13 17.75 1.25
CA VAL A 89 21.20 17.85 2.24
C VAL A 89 21.08 16.70 3.25
N GLY A 90 22.21 16.14 3.66
CA GLY A 90 22.27 14.95 4.53
C GLY A 90 22.42 13.63 3.77
N VAL A 91 22.24 13.64 2.46
CA VAL A 91 22.55 12.47 1.61
C VAL A 91 24.03 12.47 1.23
N VAL A 92 24.68 11.34 1.46
CA VAL A 92 26.12 11.12 1.19
C VAL A 92 26.23 9.98 0.19
N LEU A 93 26.47 10.30 -1.08
CA LEU A 93 26.63 9.31 -2.13
C LEU A 93 27.93 8.49 -1.97
N ASN A 94 27.86 7.19 -2.21
CA ASN A 94 29.05 6.38 -2.39
C ASN A 94 29.85 6.88 -3.61
N SER A 95 31.16 6.70 -3.59
CA SER A 95 32.04 7.29 -4.63
C SER A 95 31.76 6.83 -6.06
N ASP A 96 31.11 5.70 -6.27
CA ASP A 96 30.74 5.11 -7.56
C ASP A 96 29.24 5.23 -7.88
N ALA A 97 28.48 5.92 -7.07
CA ALA A 97 27.00 5.98 -7.21
C ALA A 97 26.56 6.57 -8.55
N LEU A 98 27.10 7.71 -8.96
CA LEU A 98 26.74 8.33 -10.24
C LEU A 98 27.11 7.47 -11.45
N GLU A 99 28.24 6.76 -11.37
CA GLU A 99 28.66 5.83 -12.41
C GLU A 99 27.68 4.66 -12.55
N LYS A 100 27.24 4.09 -11.44
CA LYS A 100 26.28 2.98 -11.41
C LYS A 100 24.90 3.41 -11.90
N PHE A 101 24.40 4.58 -11.49
CA PHE A 101 23.13 5.11 -12.01
C PHE A 101 23.22 5.36 -13.51
N ALA A 102 24.30 5.94 -14.01
CA ALA A 102 24.51 6.14 -15.43
C ALA A 102 24.51 4.84 -16.22
N ALA A 103 25.31 3.85 -15.75
CA ALA A 103 25.40 2.54 -16.39
C ALA A 103 24.03 1.83 -16.46
N HIS A 104 23.23 1.91 -15.38
CA HIS A 104 21.89 1.35 -15.37
C HIS A 104 20.98 2.02 -16.40
N LEU A 105 20.94 3.36 -16.43
CA LEU A 105 20.12 4.11 -17.38
C LEU A 105 20.56 3.88 -18.84
N GLU A 106 21.86 3.75 -19.11
CA GLU A 106 22.37 3.46 -20.45
C GLU A 106 22.01 2.06 -20.93
N ALA A 107 22.09 1.07 -20.03
CA ALA A 107 21.71 -0.31 -20.32
C ALA A 107 20.19 -0.49 -20.52
N ASN A 108 19.38 0.39 -19.94
CA ASN A 108 17.92 0.31 -19.94
C ASN A 108 17.28 1.57 -20.56
N PRO A 109 17.17 1.68 -21.89
CA PRO A 109 16.64 2.87 -22.56
C PRO A 109 15.19 3.24 -22.20
N LYS A 110 14.38 2.28 -21.72
CA LYS A 110 13.02 2.50 -21.23
C LYS A 110 12.96 2.98 -19.78
N CYS A 111 14.07 2.92 -19.04
CA CYS A 111 14.15 3.42 -17.69
C CYS A 111 14.12 4.95 -17.68
N ALA A 112 13.04 5.52 -17.15
CA ALA A 112 12.84 6.96 -17.02
C ALA A 112 13.39 7.51 -15.70
N CYS A 113 13.41 6.68 -14.67
CA CYS A 113 13.91 7.02 -13.34
C CYS A 113 14.60 5.81 -12.71
N VAL A 114 15.80 6.02 -12.19
CA VAL A 114 16.52 5.01 -11.40
C VAL A 114 16.72 5.49 -9.97
N TYR A 115 16.59 4.57 -9.03
CA TYR A 115 16.78 4.77 -7.60
C TYR A 115 17.49 3.54 -7.00
N SER A 116 17.89 3.60 -5.72
CA SER A 116 18.62 2.49 -5.11
C SER A 116 18.29 2.30 -3.64
N SER A 117 18.63 1.13 -3.11
CA SER A 117 18.72 0.90 -1.68
C SER A 117 19.70 1.87 -1.02
N TYR A 118 19.52 2.14 0.26
CA TYR A 118 20.32 3.12 0.98
C TYR A 118 20.55 2.70 2.44
N ARG A 119 21.45 3.40 3.10
CA ARG A 119 21.70 3.24 4.53
C ARG A 119 21.17 4.46 5.27
N GLU A 120 20.24 4.25 6.19
CA GLU A 120 19.78 5.30 7.09
C GLU A 120 20.69 5.37 8.30
N VAL A 121 21.15 6.58 8.62
CA VAL A 121 22.00 6.85 9.79
C VAL A 121 21.24 7.78 10.72
N ASP A 122 20.87 7.29 11.91
CA ASP A 122 20.15 8.08 12.90
C ASP A 122 21.05 9.10 13.63
N THR A 123 20.46 9.95 14.46
CA THR A 123 21.18 10.97 15.23
C THR A 123 22.20 10.40 16.23
N SER A 124 22.09 9.12 16.60
CA SER A 124 23.06 8.42 17.43
C SER A 124 24.23 7.84 16.62
N GLY A 125 24.18 7.90 15.29
CA GLY A 125 25.14 7.29 14.39
C GLY A 125 24.90 5.81 14.11
N LYS A 126 23.77 5.25 14.53
CA LYS A 126 23.39 3.88 14.21
C LYS A 126 22.94 3.81 12.77
N ALA A 127 23.52 2.89 12.03
CA ALA A 127 23.22 2.65 10.62
C ALA A 127 22.28 1.46 10.43
N THR A 128 21.31 1.60 9.51
CA THR A 128 20.36 0.55 9.13
C THR A 128 20.20 0.56 7.62
N ASP A 129 20.38 -0.58 6.98
CA ASP A 129 20.19 -0.69 5.54
C ASP A 129 18.69 -0.77 5.22
N VAL A 130 18.24 0.07 4.29
CA VAL A 130 16.88 0.14 3.78
C VAL A 130 16.89 -0.38 2.36
N LYS A 131 16.19 -1.49 2.13
CA LYS A 131 16.03 -2.07 0.82
C LYS A 131 14.80 -1.46 0.13
N VAL A 132 15.01 -0.94 -1.09
CA VAL A 132 13.93 -0.52 -2.00
C VAL A 132 13.62 -1.63 -3.00
N TYR A 133 12.44 -1.57 -3.61
CA TYR A 133 11.95 -2.60 -4.52
C TYR A 133 11.66 -2.02 -5.90
N GLN A 134 11.44 -2.91 -6.88
CA GLN A 134 11.00 -2.49 -8.21
C GLN A 134 9.60 -1.88 -8.14
N HIS A 135 9.41 -0.74 -8.81
CA HIS A 135 8.16 0.02 -8.78
C HIS A 135 6.99 -0.73 -9.46
N GLU A 136 7.28 -1.49 -10.51
CA GLU A 136 6.32 -2.36 -11.23
C GLU A 136 5.00 -1.64 -11.61
N GLY A 137 5.03 -0.32 -11.79
CA GLY A 137 3.85 0.48 -12.13
C GLY A 137 2.88 0.73 -10.97
N ALA A 138 3.35 0.62 -9.71
CA ALA A 138 2.55 0.87 -8.50
C ALA A 138 1.77 2.19 -8.60
N PRO A 139 0.43 2.18 -8.45
CA PRO A 139 -0.37 3.39 -8.67
C PRO A 139 -0.60 4.23 -7.41
N HIS A 140 0.01 3.89 -6.27
CA HIS A 140 -0.20 4.57 -5.00
C HIS A 140 1.00 5.44 -4.61
N GLU A 141 0.74 6.52 -3.89
CA GLU A 141 1.70 7.55 -3.48
C GLU A 141 2.72 7.11 -2.42
N ARG A 142 2.55 5.92 -1.85
CA ARG A 142 3.37 5.42 -0.73
C ARG A 142 4.49 4.49 -1.16
N PHE A 143 4.85 4.53 -2.43
CA PHE A 143 5.98 3.73 -2.89
C PHE A 143 7.29 4.30 -2.35
N GLU A 144 8.16 3.44 -1.81
CA GLU A 144 9.44 3.85 -1.22
C GLU A 144 10.54 3.87 -2.28
N PHE A 145 10.90 5.06 -2.72
CA PHE A 145 12.01 5.29 -3.66
C PHE A 145 13.33 5.61 -2.95
N GLY A 146 13.31 5.88 -1.66
CA GLY A 146 14.42 6.50 -0.95
C GLY A 146 14.53 8.00 -1.23
N PHE A 147 15.73 8.54 -1.02
CA PHE A 147 15.99 9.99 -1.09
C PHE A 147 16.60 10.43 -2.42
N VAL A 148 17.13 9.51 -3.21
CA VAL A 148 17.80 9.81 -4.47
C VAL A 148 17.05 9.15 -5.62
N LYS A 149 16.54 9.98 -6.51
CA LYS A 149 15.93 9.59 -7.79
C LYS A 149 16.69 10.27 -8.91
N VAL A 150 17.21 9.50 -9.85
CA VAL A 150 17.89 10.00 -11.03
C VAL A 150 16.96 9.86 -12.23
N TYR A 151 16.57 10.97 -12.79
CA TYR A 151 15.63 11.04 -13.91
C TYR A 151 16.35 11.23 -15.26
N ARG A 152 15.88 10.54 -16.28
CA ARG A 152 16.23 10.82 -17.67
C ARG A 152 15.47 12.06 -18.13
N LEU A 153 16.17 13.15 -18.47
CA LEU A 153 15.54 14.43 -18.83
C LEU A 153 14.66 14.35 -20.07
N SER A 154 15.04 13.55 -21.07
CA SER A 154 14.20 13.32 -22.25
C SER A 154 12.87 12.62 -21.91
N ALA A 155 12.86 11.73 -20.92
CA ALA A 155 11.64 11.09 -20.43
C ALA A 155 10.74 12.09 -19.71
N LEU A 156 11.29 12.92 -18.83
CA LEU A 156 10.52 14.01 -18.20
C LEU A 156 9.93 14.97 -19.24
N GLN A 157 10.71 15.35 -20.25
CA GLN A 157 10.24 16.22 -21.33
C GLN A 157 9.08 15.60 -22.13
N SER A 158 9.14 14.28 -22.41
CA SER A 158 8.09 13.58 -23.18
C SER A 158 6.73 13.60 -22.51
N VAL A 159 6.68 13.65 -21.17
CA VAL A 159 5.43 13.69 -20.38
C VAL A 159 5.04 15.10 -19.94
N GLY A 160 5.75 16.14 -20.41
CA GLY A 160 5.42 17.55 -20.19
C GLY A 160 6.07 18.18 -18.95
N GLY A 161 6.99 17.47 -18.28
CA GLY A 161 7.68 17.96 -17.09
C GLY A 161 6.80 17.91 -15.83
N PHE A 162 7.30 18.54 -14.77
CA PHE A 162 6.63 18.62 -13.47
C PHE A 162 5.53 19.69 -13.47
N ARG A 163 4.44 19.43 -12.81
CA ARG A 163 3.35 20.38 -12.59
C ARG A 163 3.73 21.37 -11.47
N GLU A 164 3.85 22.64 -11.83
CA GLU A 164 4.20 23.72 -10.89
C GLU A 164 3.01 24.21 -10.05
N ASP A 165 1.78 23.81 -10.42
CA ASP A 165 0.55 24.07 -9.66
C ASP A 165 0.33 23.09 -8.51
N LEU A 166 1.10 22.01 -8.44
CA LEU A 166 1.10 21.05 -7.31
C LEU A 166 2.22 21.40 -6.33
N VAL A 167 1.84 21.61 -5.08
CA VAL A 167 2.79 21.92 -4.01
C VAL A 167 3.41 20.67 -3.40
N HIS A 168 2.59 19.62 -3.24
CA HIS A 168 2.96 18.41 -2.51
C HIS A 168 3.03 17.16 -3.41
N ALA A 169 2.17 17.04 -4.40
CA ALA A 169 2.01 15.83 -5.20
C ALA A 169 2.67 15.88 -6.60
N ALA A 170 3.55 16.87 -6.86
CA ALA A 170 4.20 17.02 -8.16
C ALA A 170 5.09 15.81 -8.53
N GLU A 171 5.74 15.21 -7.55
CA GLU A 171 6.58 14.03 -7.74
C GLU A 171 5.72 12.79 -8.03
N TYR A 172 4.66 12.61 -7.28
CA TYR A 172 3.70 11.54 -7.50
C TYR A 172 3.02 11.63 -8.89
N ASP A 173 2.66 12.84 -9.34
CA ASP A 173 2.10 13.06 -10.68
C ASP A 173 3.07 12.63 -11.79
N ILE A 174 4.34 13.04 -11.68
CA ILE A 174 5.34 12.72 -12.71
C ILE A 174 5.66 11.22 -12.73
N GLU A 175 5.76 10.57 -11.57
CA GLU A 175 6.00 9.14 -11.46
C GLU A 175 4.90 8.31 -12.14
N LEU A 176 3.63 8.68 -11.91
CA LEU A 176 2.48 8.02 -12.57
C LEU A 176 2.49 8.24 -14.09
N LYS A 177 2.85 9.43 -14.56
CA LYS A 177 2.95 9.71 -16.00
C LYS A 177 4.08 8.94 -16.67
N LEU A 178 5.25 8.88 -16.04
CA LEU A 178 6.38 8.09 -16.52
C LEU A 178 6.05 6.60 -16.55
N ALA A 179 5.39 6.08 -15.51
CA ALA A 179 5.00 4.68 -15.42
C ALA A 179 3.91 4.24 -16.41
N ASP A 180 3.31 5.16 -17.18
CA ASP A 180 2.35 4.81 -18.23
C ASP A 180 3.01 4.15 -19.44
N GLU A 181 4.25 4.53 -19.79
CA GLU A 181 4.94 4.07 -21.01
C GLU A 181 6.39 3.63 -20.76
N MET A 182 6.95 3.95 -19.60
CA MET A 182 8.35 3.72 -19.23
C MET A 182 8.44 2.98 -17.89
N THR A 183 9.67 2.65 -17.49
CA THR A 183 9.92 1.97 -16.21
C THR A 183 10.57 2.92 -15.21
N LEU A 184 10.30 2.68 -13.92
CA LEU A 184 10.99 3.26 -12.77
C LEU A 184 11.70 2.10 -12.09
N GLU A 185 13.04 2.09 -12.06
CA GLU A 185 13.82 0.89 -11.75
C GLU A 185 14.71 1.06 -10.53
N ALA A 186 14.75 0.04 -9.68
CA ALA A 186 15.65 -0.01 -8.54
C ALA A 186 16.98 -0.69 -8.91
N VAL A 187 18.09 -0.11 -8.48
CA VAL A 187 19.39 -0.81 -8.39
C VAL A 187 19.47 -1.51 -7.05
N ASP A 188 19.68 -2.83 -7.05
CA ASP A 188 19.74 -3.65 -5.83
C ASP A 188 21.10 -3.53 -5.14
N GLU A 189 21.53 -2.31 -4.89
CA GLU A 189 22.76 -1.98 -4.16
C GLU A 189 22.52 -0.77 -3.26
N VAL A 190 23.25 -0.69 -2.14
CA VAL A 190 23.28 0.49 -1.27
C VAL A 190 24.22 1.52 -1.89
N LEU A 191 23.67 2.58 -2.49
CA LEU A 191 24.50 3.57 -3.22
C LEU A 191 24.69 4.88 -2.44
N TYR A 192 24.03 5.07 -1.30
CA TYR A 192 24.22 6.27 -0.48
C TYR A 192 23.83 6.05 0.98
N GLU A 193 24.27 6.96 1.84
CA GLU A 193 23.78 7.11 3.20
C GLU A 193 22.86 8.32 3.30
N ALA A 194 21.78 8.20 4.09
CA ALA A 194 20.89 9.28 4.45
C ALA A 194 21.01 9.54 5.95
N HIS A 195 21.54 10.70 6.32
CA HIS A 195 21.74 11.11 7.70
C HIS A 195 20.53 11.86 8.21
N ALA A 196 19.97 11.45 9.36
CA ALA A 196 18.87 12.11 9.99
C ALA A 196 19.24 13.54 10.38
N ASP A 197 18.34 14.49 10.09
CA ASP A 197 18.47 15.87 10.59
C ASP A 197 17.97 15.96 12.03
N PRO A 198 18.81 16.36 13.01
CA PRO A 198 18.36 16.52 14.38
C PRO A 198 17.18 17.50 14.56
N SER A 199 17.07 18.49 13.68
CA SER A 199 15.97 19.47 13.73
C SER A 199 14.62 18.90 13.28
N ALA A 200 14.61 17.87 12.43
CA ALA A 200 13.40 17.20 11.97
C ALA A 200 12.79 16.27 13.04
N GLU A 201 13.62 15.72 13.95
CA GLU A 201 13.13 14.92 15.07
C GLU A 201 12.38 15.76 16.11
N GLU A 202 12.79 17.01 16.35
CA GLU A 202 12.13 17.95 17.27
C GLU A 202 10.77 18.43 16.73
N ALA A 203 10.60 18.49 15.41
CA ALA A 203 9.35 18.94 14.78
C ALA A 203 8.21 17.93 14.86
N GLY A 204 8.43 16.72 15.36
CA GLY A 204 7.40 15.69 15.46
C GLY A 204 6.85 15.25 14.10
N GLU A 205 7.53 15.58 13.03
CA GLU A 205 7.25 15.07 11.70
C GLU A 205 7.61 13.58 11.66
N THR A 206 6.66 12.77 12.16
CA THR A 206 6.65 11.36 11.79
C THR A 206 6.61 11.33 10.28
N LYS A 207 7.73 10.92 9.66
CA LYS A 207 7.74 10.53 8.24
C LYS A 207 6.50 9.70 8.03
N SER A 208 5.65 10.13 7.12
CA SER A 208 4.35 9.52 6.84
C SER A 208 4.56 8.02 6.67
N GLY A 209 4.30 7.27 7.74
CA GLY A 209 4.30 5.83 7.65
C GLY A 209 3.29 5.42 6.60
N ALA A 210 3.62 4.49 5.73
CA ALA A 210 2.67 3.91 4.80
C ALA A 210 1.38 3.52 5.53
N LEU A 211 0.22 3.62 4.90
CA LEU A 211 -1.08 3.17 5.42
C LEU A 211 -1.00 1.75 5.98
N HIS A 212 -0.01 1.02 5.57
CA HIS A 212 0.45 -0.24 6.13
C HIS A 212 1.98 -0.23 6.15
N SER A 213 2.60 0.51 7.09
CA SER A 213 4.01 0.25 7.39
C SER A 213 4.11 -1.07 8.12
N PRO A 214 4.76 -2.07 7.54
CA PRO A 214 5.01 -3.31 8.26
C PRO A 214 5.88 -3.01 9.48
N GLY A 215 5.37 -3.29 10.69
CA GLY A 215 6.19 -3.41 11.87
C GLY A 215 6.45 -2.17 12.71
N LYS A 216 5.85 -1.01 12.48
CA LYS A 216 6.09 0.22 13.30
C LYS A 216 4.93 0.67 14.20
N GLY A 217 3.81 -0.04 14.23
CA GLY A 217 2.73 0.21 15.20
C GLY A 217 3.06 -0.38 16.57
N LYS A 218 2.57 0.22 17.66
CA LYS A 218 2.72 -0.30 19.04
C LYS A 218 2.25 -1.76 19.20
N LEU A 219 1.46 -2.28 18.28
CA LEU A 219 0.90 -3.63 18.24
C LEU A 219 1.19 -4.37 16.94
N GLY A 220 2.21 -3.94 16.19
CA GLY A 220 2.81 -4.72 15.12
C GLY A 220 2.01 -4.87 13.84
N GLY A 221 1.34 -3.88 13.29
CA GLY A 221 0.73 -4.20 12.01
C GLY A 221 0.07 -3.10 11.21
N PHE A 222 -0.61 -2.13 11.79
CA PHE A 222 -1.34 -1.15 10.98
C PHE A 222 -1.19 0.26 11.55
N SER A 223 -0.56 1.16 10.81
CA SER A 223 -0.71 2.60 11.02
C SER A 223 -1.59 3.17 9.91
N TYR A 224 -2.69 3.83 10.28
CA TYR A 224 -3.46 4.63 9.33
C TYR A 224 -2.75 5.96 9.16
N VAL A 225 -2.40 6.31 7.94
CA VAL A 225 -1.84 7.62 7.61
C VAL A 225 -3.00 8.57 7.31
N PHE A 226 -3.03 9.67 8.02
CA PHE A 226 -3.90 10.80 7.74
C PHE A 226 -3.03 11.91 7.15
N TYR A 227 -3.24 12.22 5.89
CA TYR A 227 -2.59 13.37 5.27
C TYR A 227 -3.28 14.68 5.67
N PRO A 228 -2.55 15.79 5.74
CA PRO A 228 -3.16 17.12 5.74
C PRO A 228 -4.13 17.29 4.57
N ALA A 229 -5.18 18.07 4.76
CA ALA A 229 -6.30 18.13 3.81
C ALA A 229 -5.90 18.63 2.40
N ASP A 230 -4.94 19.53 2.32
CA ASP A 230 -4.37 20.04 1.08
C ASP A 230 -3.55 18.99 0.33
N LEU A 231 -2.67 18.27 1.00
CA LEU A 231 -1.92 17.15 0.45
C LEU A 231 -2.87 16.04 -0.03
N GLU A 232 -3.86 15.65 0.80
CA GLU A 232 -4.84 14.62 0.43
C GLU A 232 -5.64 15.03 -0.82
N LYS A 233 -5.96 16.32 -0.95
CA LYS A 233 -6.67 16.84 -2.13
C LYS A 233 -5.81 16.73 -3.40
N GLU A 234 -4.54 17.11 -3.33
CA GLU A 234 -3.63 17.00 -4.48
C GLU A 234 -3.42 15.54 -4.90
N ILE A 235 -3.09 14.66 -3.94
CA ILE A 235 -2.91 13.22 -4.19
C ILE A 235 -4.19 12.62 -4.80
N THR A 236 -5.36 12.94 -4.25
CA THR A 236 -6.66 12.47 -4.79
C THR A 236 -6.84 12.92 -6.24
N THR A 237 -6.57 14.19 -6.53
CA THR A 237 -6.71 14.75 -7.88
C THR A 237 -5.79 14.05 -8.88
N VAL A 238 -4.51 13.94 -8.55
CA VAL A 238 -3.49 13.26 -9.38
C VAL A 238 -3.87 11.80 -9.64
N PHE A 239 -4.32 11.10 -8.60
CA PHE A 239 -4.73 9.71 -8.72
C PHE A 239 -5.97 9.53 -9.62
N GLU A 240 -6.96 10.40 -9.49
CA GLU A 240 -8.15 10.38 -10.36
C GLU A 240 -7.83 10.70 -11.82
N GLU A 241 -6.95 11.66 -12.06
CA GLU A 241 -6.45 11.98 -13.39
C GLU A 241 -5.74 10.77 -14.02
N MET A 242 -4.91 10.06 -13.25
CA MET A 242 -4.27 8.81 -13.69
C MET A 242 -5.30 7.74 -14.06
N LEU A 243 -6.33 7.52 -13.24
CA LEU A 243 -7.37 6.53 -13.54
C LEU A 243 -8.10 6.87 -14.86
N ARG A 244 -8.40 8.16 -15.11
CA ARG A 244 -9.02 8.62 -16.36
C ARG A 244 -8.09 8.43 -17.56
N ARG A 245 -6.84 8.81 -17.41
CA ARG A 245 -5.80 8.66 -18.45
C ARG A 245 -5.59 7.20 -18.83
N ARG A 246 -5.59 6.28 -17.85
CA ARG A 246 -5.49 4.83 -18.07
C ARG A 246 -6.80 4.14 -18.47
N ASN A 247 -7.90 4.91 -18.67
CA ASN A 247 -9.26 4.38 -18.91
C ASN A 247 -9.74 3.39 -17.83
N ALA A 248 -9.35 3.64 -16.57
CA ALA A 248 -9.67 2.79 -15.42
C ALA A 248 -10.60 3.44 -14.38
N TRP A 249 -11.06 4.66 -14.65
CA TRP A 249 -12.07 5.33 -13.84
C TRP A 249 -13.42 4.65 -14.03
N ILE A 250 -14.07 4.30 -12.92
CA ILE A 250 -15.41 3.69 -12.93
C ILE A 250 -16.44 4.70 -12.44
N ASP A 251 -17.42 5.03 -13.29
CA ASP A 251 -18.55 5.92 -13.00
C ASP A 251 -19.91 5.30 -13.36
N HIS A 252 -19.94 4.14 -13.99
CA HIS A 252 -21.20 3.44 -14.26
C HIS A 252 -21.89 2.98 -12.96
N PRO A 253 -23.24 2.92 -12.93
CA PRO A 253 -23.98 2.52 -11.74
C PRO A 253 -23.70 1.05 -11.36
N THR A 254 -23.83 0.76 -10.07
CA THR A 254 -23.86 -0.60 -9.54
C THR A 254 -25.14 -1.30 -9.92
N VAL A 255 -25.16 -2.61 -9.86
CA VAL A 255 -26.31 -3.42 -10.26
C VAL A 255 -26.78 -4.32 -9.10
N PRO A 256 -28.05 -4.70 -9.06
CA PRO A 256 -28.54 -5.68 -8.11
C PRO A 256 -27.84 -7.03 -8.25
N VAL A 257 -27.59 -7.67 -7.10
CA VAL A 257 -27.04 -9.02 -7.06
C VAL A 257 -28.06 -10.01 -7.61
N LYS A 258 -27.62 -10.85 -8.54
CA LYS A 258 -28.45 -11.91 -9.10
C LYS A 258 -28.26 -13.19 -8.31
N TYR A 259 -29.34 -13.68 -7.73
CA TYR A 259 -29.37 -14.95 -7.02
C TYR A 259 -29.91 -16.07 -7.89
N PRO A 260 -29.51 -17.34 -7.66
CA PRO A 260 -30.12 -18.49 -8.31
C PRO A 260 -31.60 -18.64 -7.90
N GLU A 261 -32.41 -19.22 -8.78
CA GLU A 261 -33.85 -19.45 -8.50
C GLU A 261 -34.08 -20.42 -7.33
N LYS A 262 -33.16 -21.35 -7.12
CA LYS A 262 -33.23 -22.31 -6.02
C LYS A 262 -32.95 -21.61 -4.69
N PRO A 263 -33.86 -21.68 -3.71
CA PRO A 263 -33.65 -21.06 -2.41
C PRO A 263 -32.47 -21.66 -1.67
N TYR A 264 -31.78 -20.84 -0.92
CA TYR A 264 -30.70 -21.28 -0.03
C TYR A 264 -31.26 -21.96 1.22
N PRO A 265 -30.67 -23.08 1.69
CA PRO A 265 -31.13 -23.79 2.90
C PRO A 265 -31.02 -22.98 4.18
N VAL A 266 -30.06 -22.05 4.26
CA VAL A 266 -29.86 -21.11 5.37
C VAL A 266 -29.49 -19.74 4.82
N LEU A 267 -29.65 -18.67 5.60
CA LEU A 267 -29.30 -17.33 5.14
C LEU A 267 -27.78 -17.06 5.26
N ALA A 268 -27.14 -17.50 6.32
CA ALA A 268 -25.71 -17.24 6.50
C ALA A 268 -24.88 -18.53 6.65
N THR A 269 -23.71 -18.55 6.05
CA THR A 269 -22.63 -19.50 6.38
C THR A 269 -21.45 -18.71 6.92
N VAL A 270 -21.04 -18.99 8.15
CA VAL A 270 -19.77 -18.50 8.70
C VAL A 270 -18.67 -19.44 8.23
N VAL A 271 -17.74 -18.95 7.43
CA VAL A 271 -16.57 -19.69 6.94
C VAL A 271 -15.36 -19.33 7.80
N ILE A 272 -14.76 -20.32 8.44
CA ILE A 272 -13.59 -20.18 9.33
C ILE A 272 -12.44 -21.02 8.77
N PRO A 273 -11.48 -20.42 8.04
CA PRO A 273 -10.25 -21.12 7.68
C PRO A 273 -9.36 -21.24 8.91
N VAL A 274 -8.77 -22.42 9.13
CA VAL A 274 -7.91 -22.65 10.30
C VAL A 274 -6.68 -23.47 9.97
N LEU A 275 -5.55 -23.09 10.54
CA LEU A 275 -4.31 -23.86 10.57
C LEU A 275 -3.60 -23.61 11.90
N ASN A 276 -3.51 -24.65 12.74
CA ASN A 276 -2.81 -24.61 14.03
C ASN A 276 -3.30 -23.47 14.95
N ARG A 277 -4.57 -23.54 15.38
CA ARG A 277 -5.23 -22.55 16.26
C ARG A 277 -6.06 -23.22 17.37
N ALA A 278 -5.60 -24.36 17.90
CA ALA A 278 -6.30 -25.06 18.97
C ALA A 278 -6.63 -24.17 20.18
N ALA A 279 -5.74 -23.20 20.50
CA ALA A 279 -5.93 -22.27 21.61
C ALA A 279 -7.02 -21.20 21.36
N PHE A 280 -7.39 -20.92 20.11
CA PHE A 280 -8.27 -19.80 19.77
C PHE A 280 -9.60 -20.22 19.15
N ILE A 281 -9.62 -21.31 18.36
CA ILE A 281 -10.78 -21.70 17.54
C ILE A 281 -12.05 -21.92 18.37
N GLY A 282 -11.91 -22.40 19.60
CA GLY A 282 -13.04 -22.58 20.54
C GLY A 282 -13.74 -21.25 20.83
N ASN A 283 -12.97 -20.18 21.08
CA ASN A 283 -13.51 -18.84 21.34
C ASN A 283 -14.26 -18.29 20.12
N ALA A 284 -13.71 -18.46 18.92
CA ALA A 284 -14.37 -18.04 17.68
C ALA A 284 -15.74 -18.74 17.51
N LEU A 285 -15.79 -20.07 17.73
CA LEU A 285 -17.01 -20.86 17.63
C LEU A 285 -18.05 -20.47 18.69
N ASP A 286 -17.64 -20.31 19.96
CA ASP A 286 -18.52 -19.89 21.05
C ASP A 286 -19.22 -18.57 20.72
N ARG A 287 -18.47 -17.54 20.24
CA ARG A 287 -19.02 -16.23 19.94
C ARG A 287 -20.04 -16.26 18.81
N VAL A 288 -19.84 -17.10 17.79
CA VAL A 288 -20.85 -17.27 16.73
C VAL A 288 -22.09 -17.97 17.26
N LEU A 289 -21.94 -19.04 18.03
CA LEU A 289 -23.06 -19.85 18.55
C LEU A 289 -23.90 -19.11 19.59
N GLU A 290 -23.26 -18.29 20.44
CA GLU A 290 -23.90 -17.43 21.45
C GLU A 290 -24.66 -16.24 20.82
N GLY A 291 -24.37 -15.87 19.57
CA GLY A 291 -24.94 -14.72 18.89
C GLY A 291 -26.48 -14.74 18.83
N THR A 292 -27.08 -13.55 18.64
CA THR A 292 -28.55 -13.36 18.62
C THR A 292 -29.20 -13.99 17.39
N TYR A 293 -28.53 -14.01 16.23
CA TYR A 293 -29.02 -14.59 14.99
C TYR A 293 -28.97 -16.11 15.01
N LYS A 294 -30.00 -16.79 14.43
CA LYS A 294 -30.10 -18.26 14.55
C LYS A 294 -30.14 -19.01 13.20
N GLU A 295 -30.37 -18.34 12.08
CA GLU A 295 -30.48 -18.96 10.74
C GLU A 295 -29.12 -19.04 10.04
N PHE A 296 -28.18 -19.79 10.60
CA PHE A 296 -26.84 -19.93 10.07
C PHE A 296 -26.30 -21.35 10.17
N GLU A 297 -25.24 -21.60 9.44
CA GLU A 297 -24.30 -22.71 9.66
C GLU A 297 -22.87 -22.18 9.82
N ILE A 298 -22.00 -22.98 10.41
CA ILE A 298 -20.56 -22.73 10.49
C ILE A 298 -19.84 -23.82 9.71
N VAL A 299 -18.95 -23.44 8.82
CA VAL A 299 -18.05 -24.33 8.09
C VAL A 299 -16.62 -23.98 8.49
N VAL A 300 -16.05 -24.80 9.35
CA VAL A 300 -14.62 -24.74 9.70
C VAL A 300 -13.85 -25.52 8.65
N VAL A 301 -12.85 -24.89 8.05
CA VAL A 301 -11.97 -25.54 7.06
C VAL A 301 -10.59 -25.68 7.69
N ASP A 302 -10.28 -26.87 8.18
CA ASP A 302 -8.97 -27.19 8.71
C ASP A 302 -8.01 -27.49 7.55
N ASN A 303 -6.97 -26.69 7.44
CA ASN A 303 -6.00 -26.76 6.34
C ASN A 303 -4.73 -27.54 6.72
N GLY A 304 -4.90 -28.63 7.45
CA GLY A 304 -3.82 -29.56 7.82
C GLY A 304 -3.19 -29.25 9.17
N SER A 305 -3.97 -28.87 10.18
CA SER A 305 -3.49 -28.66 11.55
C SER A 305 -2.94 -29.92 12.19
N ASN A 306 -1.95 -29.76 13.09
CA ASN A 306 -1.31 -30.82 13.82
C ASN A 306 -1.15 -30.53 15.34
N ASP A 307 -1.85 -29.51 15.86
CA ASP A 307 -1.78 -29.01 17.23
C ASP A 307 -2.99 -29.40 18.10
N GLY A 308 -3.92 -30.25 17.58
CA GLY A 308 -5.18 -30.59 18.25
C GLY A 308 -6.37 -29.70 17.84
N THR A 309 -6.21 -28.78 16.90
CA THR A 309 -7.30 -27.93 16.38
C THR A 309 -8.53 -28.76 15.94
N GLN A 310 -8.32 -29.89 15.22
CA GLN A 310 -9.41 -30.75 14.78
C GLN A 310 -10.20 -31.36 15.94
N ASP A 311 -9.52 -31.75 17.00
CA ASP A 311 -10.17 -32.35 18.19
C ASP A 311 -11.10 -31.33 18.86
N VAL A 312 -10.62 -30.08 19.00
CA VAL A 312 -11.42 -28.97 19.53
C VAL A 312 -12.67 -28.76 18.67
N VAL A 313 -12.53 -28.64 17.36
CA VAL A 313 -13.66 -28.40 16.45
C VAL A 313 -14.65 -29.56 16.45
N MET A 314 -14.16 -30.81 16.53
CA MET A 314 -15.01 -32.01 16.59
C MET A 314 -15.88 -32.08 17.85
N GLU A 315 -15.48 -31.45 18.94
CA GLU A 315 -16.36 -31.30 20.11
C GLU A 315 -17.60 -30.47 19.82
N TYR A 316 -17.42 -29.36 19.06
CA TYR A 316 -18.52 -28.50 18.62
C TYR A 316 -19.42 -29.19 17.60
N VAL A 317 -18.85 -29.92 16.65
CA VAL A 317 -19.61 -30.70 15.64
C VAL A 317 -20.53 -31.73 16.33
N ARG A 318 -20.08 -32.36 17.45
CA ARG A 318 -20.91 -33.30 18.22
C ARG A 318 -22.03 -32.61 19.01
N LYS A 319 -21.84 -31.36 19.43
CA LYS A 319 -22.76 -30.61 20.30
C LYS A 319 -23.81 -29.82 19.51
N ASP A 320 -23.43 -29.31 18.31
CA ASP A 320 -24.31 -28.42 17.52
C ASP A 320 -24.31 -28.81 16.04
N PRO A 321 -25.48 -29.21 15.49
CA PRO A 321 -25.59 -29.66 14.09
C PRO A 321 -25.34 -28.55 13.05
N ARG A 322 -25.28 -27.31 13.48
CA ARG A 322 -24.92 -26.17 12.60
C ARG A 322 -23.41 -26.11 12.32
N VAL A 323 -22.58 -26.75 13.11
CA VAL A 323 -21.11 -26.76 12.96
C VAL A 323 -20.69 -27.94 12.08
N ARG A 324 -19.89 -27.67 11.08
CA ARG A 324 -19.32 -28.66 10.18
C ARG A 324 -17.80 -28.45 10.06
N LEU A 325 -17.06 -29.54 10.05
CA LEU A 325 -15.63 -29.56 9.82
C LEU A 325 -15.31 -30.11 8.45
N LEU A 326 -14.51 -29.42 7.70
CA LEU A 326 -13.88 -29.88 6.47
C LEU A 326 -12.37 -30.01 6.68
N CYS A 327 -11.82 -31.20 6.56
CA CYS A 327 -10.37 -31.41 6.62
C CYS A 327 -9.81 -31.40 5.18
N GLN A 328 -8.94 -30.47 4.93
CA GLN A 328 -8.25 -30.28 3.64
C GLN A 328 -6.75 -30.09 3.92
N THR A 329 -5.95 -30.22 2.89
CA THR A 329 -4.53 -29.85 2.95
C THR A 329 -4.21 -29.12 1.66
N GLY A 330 -4.08 -27.82 1.74
CA GLY A 330 -3.83 -26.97 0.59
C GLY A 330 -2.77 -25.91 0.87
N PRO A 331 -2.32 -25.21 -0.18
CA PRO A 331 -1.15 -24.35 -0.09
C PRO A 331 -1.42 -23.02 0.64
N SER A 332 -2.70 -22.62 0.83
CA SER A 332 -2.98 -21.22 1.20
C SER A 332 -4.32 -21.03 1.93
N ILE A 333 -4.48 -19.83 2.51
CA ILE A 333 -5.75 -19.36 3.07
C ILE A 333 -6.83 -19.22 1.99
N SER A 334 -6.47 -18.75 0.78
CA SER A 334 -7.38 -18.67 -0.37
C SER A 334 -7.98 -20.02 -0.71
N PHE A 335 -7.17 -21.08 -0.71
CA PHE A 335 -7.63 -22.46 -0.92
C PHE A 335 -8.64 -22.88 0.16
N ALA A 336 -8.33 -22.64 1.43
CA ALA A 336 -9.22 -23.01 2.55
C ALA A 336 -10.56 -22.23 2.46
N LEU A 337 -10.52 -20.92 2.21
CA LEU A 337 -11.70 -20.11 1.99
C LEU A 337 -12.56 -20.63 0.85
N ASN A 338 -11.95 -20.95 -0.30
CA ASN A 338 -12.65 -21.48 -1.46
C ASN A 338 -13.30 -22.83 -1.19
N CYS A 339 -12.65 -23.72 -0.44
CA CYS A 339 -13.26 -24.98 0.01
C CYS A 339 -14.50 -24.73 0.88
N GLY A 340 -14.40 -23.78 1.83
CA GLY A 340 -15.52 -23.41 2.68
C GLY A 340 -16.69 -22.78 1.90
N ILE A 341 -16.41 -21.89 0.96
CA ILE A 341 -17.42 -21.24 0.11
C ILE A 341 -18.15 -22.25 -0.77
N ARG A 342 -17.41 -23.19 -1.38
CA ARG A 342 -18.02 -24.27 -2.21
C ARG A 342 -18.92 -25.16 -1.38
N ALA A 343 -18.56 -25.47 -0.13
CA ALA A 343 -19.31 -26.31 0.79
C ALA A 343 -20.46 -25.56 1.48
N ALA A 344 -20.45 -24.24 1.49
CA ALA A 344 -21.45 -23.40 2.11
C ALA A 344 -22.84 -23.55 1.49
N ARG A 345 -23.86 -23.58 2.33
CA ARG A 345 -25.29 -23.66 1.96
C ARG A 345 -26.03 -22.34 2.12
N GLY A 346 -25.37 -21.36 2.73
CA GLY A 346 -25.93 -20.04 3.01
C GLY A 346 -25.97 -19.12 1.78
N LYS A 347 -26.95 -18.20 1.79
CA LYS A 347 -27.04 -17.11 0.83
C LYS A 347 -25.87 -16.14 0.96
N TYR A 348 -25.46 -15.88 2.20
CA TYR A 348 -24.36 -15.00 2.56
C TYR A 348 -23.20 -15.77 3.18
N ILE A 349 -22.00 -15.42 2.75
CA ILE A 349 -20.73 -15.93 3.30
C ILE A 349 -20.18 -14.87 4.26
N CYS A 350 -20.09 -15.22 5.52
CA CYS A 350 -19.57 -14.38 6.58
C CYS A 350 -18.17 -14.91 6.95
N GLN A 351 -17.13 -14.13 6.74
CA GLN A 351 -15.76 -14.55 7.04
C GLN A 351 -15.43 -14.28 8.50
N LEU A 352 -14.81 -15.25 9.15
CA LEU A 352 -14.27 -15.11 10.50
C LEU A 352 -12.91 -15.78 10.56
N ASP A 353 -11.89 -15.05 10.96
CA ASP A 353 -10.55 -15.60 11.19
C ASP A 353 -10.57 -16.44 12.49
N SER A 354 -9.81 -17.55 12.49
CA SER A 354 -9.88 -18.57 13.53
C SER A 354 -9.37 -18.13 14.91
N ASP A 355 -8.72 -16.98 14.98
CA ASP A 355 -8.19 -16.35 16.19
C ASP A 355 -8.97 -15.10 16.63
N ASP A 356 -10.02 -14.71 15.86
CA ASP A 356 -10.83 -13.52 16.08
C ASP A 356 -12.23 -13.86 16.62
N GLU A 357 -13.01 -12.85 16.94
CA GLU A 357 -14.34 -13.01 17.54
C GLU A 357 -15.39 -12.08 16.91
N TYR A 358 -16.62 -12.61 16.75
CA TYR A 358 -17.80 -11.79 16.48
C TYR A 358 -18.37 -11.19 17.77
N LYS A 359 -18.98 -10.01 17.66
CA LYS A 359 -19.89 -9.49 18.69
C LYS A 359 -21.24 -10.21 18.62
N PRO A 360 -22.05 -10.22 19.71
CA PRO A 360 -23.28 -11.02 19.77
C PRO A 360 -24.30 -10.74 18.65
N ASP A 361 -24.38 -9.50 18.16
CA ASP A 361 -25.35 -9.04 17.16
C ASP A 361 -24.78 -8.94 15.73
N THR A 362 -23.57 -9.48 15.52
CA THR A 362 -22.85 -9.37 14.24
C THR A 362 -23.64 -9.95 13.08
N LEU A 363 -24.03 -11.22 13.14
CA LEU A 363 -24.75 -11.86 12.05
C LEU A 363 -26.12 -11.21 11.80
N GLU A 364 -26.85 -10.83 12.85
CA GLU A 364 -28.14 -10.17 12.74
C GLU A 364 -28.05 -8.85 11.97
N LYS A 365 -27.09 -8.00 12.34
CA LYS A 365 -26.88 -6.70 11.69
C LYS A 365 -26.35 -6.84 10.27
N MET A 366 -25.37 -7.73 10.06
CA MET A 366 -24.77 -7.91 8.74
C MET A 366 -25.75 -8.54 7.74
N VAL A 367 -26.46 -9.60 8.12
CA VAL A 367 -27.49 -10.23 7.27
C VAL A 367 -28.64 -9.27 7.01
N GLY A 368 -29.13 -8.56 8.04
CA GLY A 368 -30.19 -7.57 7.91
C GLY A 368 -29.81 -6.45 6.95
N HIS A 369 -28.56 -5.99 6.97
CA HIS A 369 -28.05 -5.02 6.01
C HIS A 369 -28.09 -5.57 4.58
N MET A 370 -27.53 -6.77 4.37
CA MET A 370 -27.48 -7.42 3.05
C MET A 370 -28.87 -7.64 2.44
N GLU A 371 -29.87 -8.03 3.27
CA GLU A 371 -31.26 -8.24 2.82
C GLU A 371 -31.94 -6.94 2.40
N SER A 372 -31.57 -5.81 2.99
CA SER A 372 -32.14 -4.49 2.71
C SER A 372 -31.44 -3.71 1.60
N HIS A 373 -30.28 -4.17 1.12
CA HIS A 373 -29.47 -3.49 0.11
C HIS A 373 -29.18 -4.40 -1.09
N PRO A 374 -30.05 -4.46 -2.08
CA PRO A 374 -29.98 -5.44 -3.18
C PRO A 374 -28.75 -5.30 -4.08
N ASN A 375 -28.11 -4.13 -4.11
CA ASN A 375 -26.89 -3.89 -4.89
C ASN A 375 -25.61 -4.22 -4.09
N CYS A 376 -25.74 -4.52 -2.79
CA CYS A 376 -24.60 -4.76 -1.93
C CYS A 376 -23.93 -6.10 -2.27
N GLY A 377 -22.73 -6.04 -2.83
CA GLY A 377 -21.88 -7.21 -3.12
C GLY A 377 -20.91 -7.53 -2.00
N LEU A 378 -20.66 -6.58 -1.10
CA LEU A 378 -19.82 -6.75 0.09
C LEU A 378 -20.29 -5.78 1.17
N ALA A 379 -20.55 -6.29 2.36
CA ALA A 379 -20.70 -5.46 3.55
C ALA A 379 -19.51 -5.68 4.51
N ILE A 380 -18.98 -4.58 5.06
CA ILE A 380 -17.95 -4.55 6.10
C ILE A 380 -18.47 -3.86 7.36
N SER A 381 -17.78 -3.99 8.48
CA SER A 381 -18.08 -3.27 9.70
C SER A 381 -16.86 -2.63 10.32
N TYR A 382 -17.03 -1.92 11.42
CA TYR A 382 -15.93 -1.49 12.28
C TYR A 382 -15.46 -2.66 13.14
N TYR A 383 -14.22 -2.57 13.61
CA TYR A 383 -13.64 -3.54 14.52
C TYR A 383 -12.86 -2.88 15.66
N GLU A 384 -12.73 -3.58 16.76
CA GLU A 384 -11.86 -3.23 17.87
C GLU A 384 -10.72 -4.23 17.98
N LEU A 385 -9.61 -3.79 18.57
CA LEU A 385 -8.48 -4.67 18.85
C LEU A 385 -8.63 -5.30 20.23
N MET A 386 -8.18 -6.56 20.36
CA MET A 386 -8.01 -7.24 21.66
C MET A 386 -6.62 -7.85 21.72
N ASP A 387 -6.08 -8.02 22.91
CA ASP A 387 -4.81 -8.71 23.12
C ASP A 387 -4.93 -10.24 22.94
N ALA A 388 -3.82 -10.95 23.10
CA ALA A 388 -3.78 -12.40 22.96
C ALA A 388 -4.72 -13.12 23.95
N ASP A 389 -4.90 -12.58 25.15
CA ASP A 389 -5.69 -13.14 26.25
C ASP A 389 -7.13 -12.63 26.29
N ARG A 390 -7.59 -11.96 25.21
CA ARG A 390 -8.92 -11.36 25.04
C ARG A 390 -9.16 -10.10 25.89
N GLY A 391 -8.09 -9.51 26.45
CA GLY A 391 -8.15 -8.23 27.12
C GLY A 391 -8.55 -7.10 26.17
N GLU A 392 -9.31 -6.14 26.65
CA GLU A 392 -9.62 -4.92 25.94
C GLU A 392 -8.37 -4.02 25.87
N LEU A 393 -8.21 -3.29 24.78
CA LEU A 393 -7.15 -2.30 24.56
C LEU A 393 -7.79 -0.90 24.49
N PRO A 394 -8.27 -0.36 25.61
CA PRO A 394 -9.09 0.86 25.63
C PRO A 394 -8.34 2.11 25.16
N GLU A 395 -7.00 2.09 25.18
CA GLU A 395 -6.17 3.17 24.65
C GLU A 395 -6.16 3.23 23.11
N ILE A 396 -6.68 2.19 22.44
CA ILE A 396 -6.77 2.12 20.98
C ILE A 396 -8.24 2.22 20.58
N PRO A 397 -8.63 3.32 19.92
CA PRO A 397 -10.02 3.46 19.49
C PRO A 397 -10.38 2.39 18.47
N PRO A 398 -11.67 2.02 18.36
CA PRO A 398 -12.13 1.15 17.28
C PRO A 398 -11.71 1.66 15.92
N VAL A 399 -11.35 0.74 15.04
CA VAL A 399 -11.01 1.07 13.66
C VAL A 399 -12.29 1.33 12.88
N THR A 400 -12.47 2.59 12.50
CA THR A 400 -13.58 3.04 11.68
C THR A 400 -13.03 3.48 10.34
N HIS A 401 -13.27 2.71 9.29
CA HIS A 401 -12.78 3.07 7.96
C HIS A 401 -13.44 4.36 7.45
N GLY A 402 -12.73 5.17 6.70
CA GLY A 402 -13.27 6.30 5.94
C GLY A 402 -14.35 5.87 4.93
N GLY A 403 -15.08 6.78 4.31
CA GLY A 403 -16.10 6.45 3.28
C GLY A 403 -15.51 5.59 2.16
N TYR A 404 -16.22 4.52 1.75
CA TYR A 404 -15.81 3.73 0.60
C TYR A 404 -15.95 4.56 -0.68
N SER A 405 -14.94 4.49 -1.53
CA SER A 405 -14.96 5.02 -2.89
C SER A 405 -14.42 3.96 -3.83
N ARG A 406 -15.22 3.60 -4.83
CA ARG A 406 -14.86 2.60 -5.87
C ARG A 406 -13.51 2.88 -6.54
N ASN A 407 -13.18 4.15 -6.67
CA ASN A 407 -11.94 4.56 -7.32
C ASN A 407 -10.79 4.73 -6.32
N GLN A 408 -11.03 5.39 -5.18
CA GLN A 408 -9.99 5.64 -4.18
C GLN A 408 -9.55 4.39 -3.43
N ILE A 409 -10.33 3.30 -3.41
CA ILE A 409 -9.95 2.03 -2.78
C ILE A 409 -8.67 1.43 -3.36
N LEU A 410 -8.37 1.69 -4.64
CA LEU A 410 -7.10 1.30 -5.28
C LEU A 410 -5.89 1.97 -4.62
N ARG A 411 -6.07 3.12 -4.00
CA ARG A 411 -5.04 3.85 -3.27
C ARG A 411 -5.10 3.57 -1.77
N ARG A 412 -6.29 3.59 -1.17
CA ARG A 412 -6.49 3.61 0.29
C ARG A 412 -6.58 2.25 0.97
N ASP A 413 -6.81 1.17 0.25
CA ASP A 413 -6.88 -0.23 0.71
C ASP A 413 -7.49 -0.48 2.12
N GLY A 414 -8.66 0.03 2.40
CA GLY A 414 -9.29 -0.06 3.72
C GLY A 414 -10.65 -0.76 3.70
N ALA A 415 -10.69 -2.09 3.57
CA ALA A 415 -11.95 -2.84 3.56
C ALA A 415 -12.04 -3.90 4.66
N GLY A 416 -11.93 -3.46 5.91
CA GLY A 416 -12.31 -4.12 7.14
C GLY A 416 -11.78 -5.52 7.43
N ALA A 417 -11.86 -5.97 8.68
CA ALA A 417 -11.58 -7.35 9.04
C ALA A 417 -12.81 -8.25 8.82
N LEU A 418 -14.02 -7.80 9.20
CA LEU A 418 -15.26 -8.51 8.92
C LEU A 418 -15.71 -8.23 7.48
N ARG A 419 -15.94 -9.30 6.72
CA ARG A 419 -16.47 -9.24 5.36
C ARG A 419 -17.63 -10.20 5.20
N VAL A 420 -18.75 -9.70 4.65
CA VAL A 420 -19.92 -10.51 4.32
C VAL A 420 -20.26 -10.31 2.84
N PHE A 421 -20.28 -11.40 2.10
CA PHE A 421 -20.55 -11.42 0.67
C PHE A 421 -21.79 -12.25 0.36
N PRO A 422 -22.60 -11.91 -0.64
CA PRO A 422 -23.47 -12.90 -1.28
C PRO A 422 -22.62 -14.02 -1.87
N LYS A 423 -22.98 -15.28 -1.62
CA LYS A 423 -22.29 -16.43 -2.23
C LYS A 423 -22.24 -16.32 -3.76
N ALA A 424 -23.35 -15.88 -4.36
CA ALA A 424 -23.44 -15.67 -5.80
C ALA A 424 -22.42 -14.67 -6.34
N VAL A 425 -22.06 -13.63 -5.57
CA VAL A 425 -21.02 -12.67 -5.96
C VAL A 425 -19.66 -13.31 -5.94
N LEU A 426 -19.31 -14.05 -4.88
CA LEU A 426 -18.03 -14.76 -4.80
C LEU A 426 -17.86 -15.76 -5.96
N GLU A 427 -18.91 -16.52 -6.28
CA GLU A 427 -18.92 -17.45 -7.41
C GLU A 427 -18.77 -16.72 -8.76
N GLU A 428 -19.45 -15.61 -8.96
CA GLU A 428 -19.33 -14.77 -10.15
C GLU A 428 -17.94 -14.16 -10.32
N MET A 429 -17.31 -13.72 -9.22
CA MET A 429 -15.95 -13.15 -9.24
C MET A 429 -14.85 -14.19 -9.40
N GLY A 430 -15.20 -15.50 -9.46
CA GLY A 430 -14.27 -16.61 -9.67
C GLY A 430 -13.61 -17.10 -8.38
N LEU A 431 -14.16 -16.75 -7.22
CA LEU A 431 -13.62 -17.05 -5.90
C LEU A 431 -12.27 -16.33 -5.62
N TYR A 432 -11.60 -16.71 -4.54
CA TYR A 432 -10.28 -16.18 -4.21
C TYR A 432 -9.22 -16.76 -5.14
N ASP A 433 -8.30 -15.91 -5.57
CA ASP A 433 -7.18 -16.31 -6.42
C ASP A 433 -6.12 -17.04 -5.59
N GLU A 434 -6.02 -18.35 -5.82
CA GLU A 434 -5.12 -19.25 -5.10
C GLU A 434 -3.67 -19.16 -5.61
N GLU A 435 -3.49 -18.77 -6.87
CA GLU A 435 -2.19 -18.78 -7.55
C GLU A 435 -1.40 -17.50 -7.27
N ASN A 436 -2.05 -16.33 -7.37
CA ASN A 436 -1.36 -15.04 -7.33
C ASN A 436 -1.29 -14.44 -5.92
N PHE A 437 -2.30 -14.69 -5.07
CA PHE A 437 -2.35 -14.06 -3.74
C PHE A 437 -2.20 -15.05 -2.59
N GLY A 438 -2.65 -16.27 -2.77
CA GLY A 438 -2.45 -17.39 -1.85
C GLY A 438 -2.69 -17.09 -0.36
N ASN A 439 -1.72 -16.48 0.28
CA ASN A 439 -1.69 -16.25 1.74
C ASN A 439 -1.70 -14.77 2.15
N PHE A 440 -1.80 -13.81 1.23
CA PHE A 440 -1.89 -12.38 1.55
C PHE A 440 -2.31 -11.55 0.34
N GLY A 441 -3.30 -10.66 0.53
CA GLY A 441 -3.79 -9.76 -0.51
C GLY A 441 -4.98 -10.29 -1.29
N GLU A 442 -5.37 -11.56 -1.07
CA GLU A 442 -6.54 -12.21 -1.66
C GLU A 442 -7.83 -11.49 -1.31
N ASP A 443 -7.92 -11.02 -0.07
CA ASP A 443 -9.06 -10.29 0.45
C ASP A 443 -9.20 -8.92 -0.23
N TYR A 444 -8.08 -8.22 -0.41
CA TYR A 444 -8.06 -6.93 -1.09
C TYR A 444 -8.41 -7.06 -2.58
N ASP A 445 -7.88 -8.07 -3.28
CA ASP A 445 -8.26 -8.35 -4.68
C ASP A 445 -9.78 -8.62 -4.81
N MET A 446 -10.37 -9.38 -3.87
CA MET A 446 -11.80 -9.66 -3.88
C MET A 446 -12.64 -8.40 -3.62
N VAL A 447 -12.20 -7.50 -2.75
CA VAL A 447 -12.84 -6.18 -2.56
C VAL A 447 -12.83 -5.37 -3.85
N LEU A 448 -11.68 -5.34 -4.54
CA LEU A 448 -11.55 -4.62 -5.82
C LEU A 448 -12.46 -5.20 -6.90
N LYS A 449 -12.47 -6.53 -7.07
CA LYS A 449 -13.37 -7.24 -8.00
C LYS A 449 -14.83 -6.93 -7.74
N THR A 450 -15.24 -7.03 -6.48
CA THR A 450 -16.65 -6.78 -6.08
C THR A 450 -17.05 -5.34 -6.37
N GLY A 451 -16.23 -4.36 -5.97
CA GLY A 451 -16.52 -2.94 -6.16
C GLY A 451 -16.51 -2.48 -7.62
N GLU A 452 -15.98 -3.27 -8.55
CA GLU A 452 -16.09 -2.98 -9.98
C GLU A 452 -17.52 -3.08 -10.52
N LYS A 453 -18.41 -3.81 -9.83
CA LYS A 453 -19.78 -4.08 -10.29
C LYS A 453 -20.86 -3.81 -9.26
N TYR A 454 -20.58 -4.05 -7.98
CA TYR A 454 -21.52 -4.00 -6.87
C TYR A 454 -21.17 -2.90 -5.88
N ASP A 455 -22.11 -2.56 -4.99
CA ASP A 455 -21.84 -1.69 -3.86
C ASP A 455 -20.98 -2.42 -2.81
N VAL A 456 -20.05 -1.68 -2.22
CA VAL A 456 -19.32 -2.09 -1.02
C VAL A 456 -19.78 -1.19 0.11
N ASP A 457 -20.60 -1.76 0.98
CA ASP A 457 -21.29 -1.03 2.03
C ASP A 457 -20.60 -1.20 3.38
N ARG A 458 -20.99 -0.33 4.30
CA ARG A 458 -20.50 -0.39 5.67
C ARG A 458 -21.64 -0.34 6.66
N VAL A 459 -21.68 -1.32 7.56
CA VAL A 459 -22.48 -1.29 8.76
C VAL A 459 -21.75 -0.46 9.82
N HIS A 460 -22.33 0.68 10.21
CA HIS A 460 -21.75 1.64 11.14
C HIS A 460 -21.83 1.14 12.59
N ALA A 461 -21.22 0.00 12.88
CA ALA A 461 -21.16 -0.61 14.19
C ALA A 461 -19.85 -1.39 14.36
N VAL A 462 -19.33 -1.46 15.59
CA VAL A 462 -18.20 -2.34 15.94
C VAL A 462 -18.76 -3.74 16.12
N LEU A 463 -18.52 -4.62 15.14
CA LEU A 463 -19.08 -5.98 15.11
C LEU A 463 -18.02 -7.07 15.15
N TYR A 464 -16.75 -6.72 15.18
CA TYR A 464 -15.64 -7.64 15.10
C TYR A 464 -14.58 -7.29 16.14
N ARG A 465 -13.97 -8.30 16.74
CA ARG A 465 -12.84 -8.19 17.67
C ARG A 465 -11.62 -8.87 17.06
N TYR A 466 -10.65 -8.06 16.68
CA TYR A 466 -9.42 -8.49 16.03
C TYR A 466 -8.33 -8.75 17.06
N ARG A 467 -7.87 -10.00 17.14
CA ARG A 467 -6.85 -10.42 18.12
C ARG A 467 -5.45 -10.08 17.65
N ARG A 468 -4.66 -9.50 18.55
CA ARG A 468 -3.25 -9.18 18.32
C ARG A 468 -2.36 -10.14 19.08
N HIS A 469 -1.56 -10.93 18.35
CA HIS A 469 -0.54 -11.82 18.88
C HIS A 469 0.63 -11.94 17.89
N ALA A 470 1.74 -12.55 18.35
CA ALA A 470 2.99 -12.63 17.55
C ALA A 470 2.84 -13.42 16.23
N ASP A 471 1.88 -14.36 16.18
CA ASP A 471 1.68 -15.23 15.01
C ASP A 471 0.62 -14.69 14.01
N ASN A 472 0.19 -13.44 14.16
CA ASN A 472 -0.69 -12.83 13.15
C ASN A 472 0.00 -12.82 11.79
N THR A 473 -0.76 -13.10 10.73
CA THR A 473 -0.25 -13.17 9.34
C THR A 473 0.39 -11.85 8.90
N ASP A 474 -0.15 -10.73 9.32
CA ASP A 474 0.40 -9.40 9.03
C ASP A 474 1.73 -9.10 9.75
N VAL A 475 2.05 -9.85 10.81
CA VAL A 475 3.34 -9.76 11.52
C VAL A 475 4.37 -10.71 10.92
N THR A 476 3.97 -11.95 10.63
CA THR A 476 4.88 -13.06 10.30
C THR A 476 5.25 -13.15 8.83
N ARG A 477 4.45 -12.59 7.92
CA ARG A 477 4.72 -12.66 6.47
C ARG A 477 5.75 -11.66 6.02
N ASP A 478 6.51 -12.05 4.99
CA ASP A 478 7.51 -11.21 4.34
C ASP A 478 6.89 -9.86 3.91
N PRO A 479 7.45 -8.73 4.37
CA PRO A 479 6.99 -7.40 3.98
C PRO A 479 6.99 -7.16 2.47
N ILE A 480 7.97 -7.72 1.75
CA ILE A 480 8.10 -7.59 0.29
C ILE A 480 6.90 -8.24 -0.39
N MET A 481 6.64 -9.51 -0.07
CA MET A 481 5.51 -10.24 -0.62
C MET A 481 4.19 -9.50 -0.38
N LYS A 482 4.00 -8.90 0.80
CA LYS A 482 2.80 -8.12 1.12
C LYS A 482 2.63 -6.90 0.22
N ILE A 483 3.72 -6.16 -0.02
CA ILE A 483 3.73 -5.00 -0.90
C ILE A 483 3.45 -5.43 -2.35
N GLN A 484 4.15 -6.45 -2.83
CA GLN A 484 4.01 -6.97 -4.19
C GLN A 484 2.59 -7.49 -4.45
N ASN A 485 2.03 -8.30 -3.55
CA ASN A 485 0.69 -8.84 -3.71
C ASN A 485 -0.38 -7.73 -3.77
N LYS A 486 -0.28 -6.73 -2.88
CA LYS A 486 -1.20 -5.57 -2.95
C LYS A 486 -1.03 -4.77 -4.23
N ASN A 487 0.21 -4.60 -4.71
CA ASN A 487 0.46 -3.93 -5.97
C ASN A 487 -0.11 -4.72 -7.15
N ASN A 488 0.07 -6.03 -7.17
CA ASN A 488 -0.50 -6.92 -8.18
C ASN A 488 -2.03 -6.84 -8.19
N ALA A 489 -2.69 -6.81 -7.03
CA ALA A 489 -4.14 -6.62 -6.94
C ALA A 489 -4.59 -5.29 -7.59
N ARG A 490 -3.85 -4.19 -7.36
CA ARG A 490 -4.12 -2.88 -7.98
C ARG A 490 -3.94 -2.91 -9.49
N LEU A 491 -2.84 -3.48 -9.98
CA LEU A 491 -2.55 -3.58 -11.41
C LEU A 491 -3.59 -4.44 -12.13
N ASN A 492 -3.97 -5.58 -11.55
CA ASN A 492 -5.04 -6.42 -12.07
C ASN A 492 -6.38 -5.67 -12.11
N ALA A 493 -6.69 -4.88 -11.08
CA ALA A 493 -7.90 -4.05 -11.06
C ALA A 493 -7.87 -2.98 -12.14
N LEU A 494 -6.74 -2.30 -12.36
CA LEU A 494 -6.60 -1.32 -13.45
C LEU A 494 -6.86 -1.97 -14.82
N ALA A 495 -6.31 -3.17 -15.06
CA ALA A 495 -6.51 -3.91 -16.30
C ALA A 495 -8.00 -4.33 -16.48
N ARG A 496 -8.64 -4.87 -15.44
CA ARG A 496 -10.08 -5.22 -15.47
C ARG A 496 -10.95 -4.01 -15.75
N ARG A 497 -10.71 -2.88 -15.07
CA ARG A 497 -11.47 -1.62 -15.23
C ARG A 497 -11.36 -1.06 -16.63
N LYS A 498 -10.15 -1.06 -17.19
CA LYS A 498 -9.93 -0.69 -18.59
C LYS A 498 -10.78 -1.55 -19.53
N ALA A 499 -10.78 -2.88 -19.35
CA ALA A 499 -11.57 -3.79 -20.16
C ALA A 499 -13.10 -3.59 -19.99
N ILE A 500 -13.57 -3.24 -18.79
CA ILE A 500 -14.96 -2.89 -18.51
C ILE A 500 -15.35 -1.63 -19.29
N ASN A 501 -14.56 -0.56 -19.20
CA ASN A 501 -14.83 0.71 -19.86
C ASN A 501 -14.81 0.59 -21.39
N GLU A 502 -13.88 -0.22 -21.94
CA GLU A 502 -13.83 -0.52 -23.38
C GLU A 502 -15.10 -1.26 -23.87
N LYS A 503 -15.65 -2.14 -23.04
CA LYS A 503 -16.92 -2.84 -23.37
C LYS A 503 -18.14 -1.89 -23.29
N ILE A 504 -18.15 -0.98 -22.33
CA ILE A 504 -19.24 0.01 -22.17
C ILE A 504 -19.17 1.02 -23.31
N GLY A 505 -18.00 1.54 -23.66
CA GLY A 505 -17.82 2.50 -24.73
C GLY A 505 -18.10 1.97 -26.15
N LYS A 506 -18.20 0.64 -26.31
CA LYS A 506 -18.58 -0.02 -27.59
C LYS A 506 -20.11 -0.26 -27.70
N LYS A 507 -20.88 0.02 -26.68
CA LYS A 507 -22.34 -0.05 -26.67
C LYS A 507 -22.94 1.34 -26.93
#